data_2bcd4440b501fd889f7966da3f4d7e0a
#
_entry.id   2bcd4440b501fd889f7966da3f4d7e0a
#
_cell.length_a   1.000
_cell.length_b   1.000
_cell.length_c   1.000
_cell.angle_alpha   90.00
_cell.angle_beta   90.00
_cell.angle_gamma   90.00
#
_symmetry.space_group_name_H-M   'P 1'
#
loop_
_entity.id
_entity.type
_entity.pdbx_description
1 polymer ?
#
loop_
_entity_poly.entity_id
_entity_poly.type
_entity_poly.pdbx_seq_one_letter_code
_entity_poly.pdbx_strand_id
1 'polypeptide(L)'
;MANLTIDMFSEGTDYTFEDFDCGEPSLNSFLTEHLVRQHNGRILRGYLLKDRDHPRVLGYYTLSGSCFEKALLPSKTQQRRIPYTNVPGVTLGRLAVHKELQGNEWGTTLVTHAMRVVYLASQAVGVHGIFVDALNEQAKRFYLKQGFIPLSGENSNSLFYPTKSIERLFEADEYSPPGEGL
;
A
#
# COMPACT_ATOMS: atom_id res chain seq x y z
N MET A 1 11.83 11.13 -21.11
CA MET A 1 11.57 10.51 -19.79
C MET A 1 10.12 10.07 -19.73
N ALA A 2 9.89 8.88 -19.20
CA ALA A 2 8.55 8.39 -18.99
C ALA A 2 7.83 9.26 -17.94
N ASN A 3 6.61 9.67 -18.26
CA ASN A 3 5.76 10.44 -17.35
C ASN A 3 4.86 9.48 -16.58
N LEU A 4 5.40 8.89 -15.51
CA LEU A 4 4.71 7.86 -14.74
C LEU A 4 3.72 8.46 -13.75
N THR A 5 2.53 7.86 -13.68
CA THR A 5 1.47 8.22 -12.73
C THR A 5 0.96 6.99 -11.99
N ILE A 6 0.45 7.21 -10.79
CA ILE A 6 -0.24 6.19 -10.00
C ILE A 6 -1.69 6.64 -9.86
N ASP A 7 -2.61 5.86 -10.42
CA ASP A 7 -4.04 6.16 -10.36
C ASP A 7 -4.85 4.92 -10.04
N MET A 8 -6.00 5.11 -9.40
CA MET A 8 -6.96 4.02 -9.20
C MET A 8 -7.39 3.48 -10.56
N PHE A 9 -7.53 2.17 -10.68
CA PHE A 9 -8.06 1.54 -11.89
C PHE A 9 -9.36 2.23 -12.32
N SER A 10 -9.46 2.54 -13.62
CA SER A 10 -10.64 3.17 -14.23
C SER A 10 -10.98 2.45 -15.54
N GLU A 11 -12.23 2.06 -15.71
CA GLU A 11 -12.69 1.40 -16.94
C GLU A 11 -12.57 2.27 -18.19
N GLY A 12 -12.56 3.59 -18.05
CA GLY A 12 -12.40 4.54 -19.14
C GLY A 12 -10.97 4.73 -19.62
N THR A 13 -10.00 4.07 -19.01
CA THR A 13 -8.58 4.17 -19.34
C THR A 13 -8.10 2.87 -19.99
N ASP A 14 -7.28 2.99 -21.04
CA ASP A 14 -6.65 1.84 -21.67
C ASP A 14 -5.48 1.32 -20.83
N TYR A 15 -5.47 0.01 -20.59
CA TYR A 15 -4.38 -0.68 -19.90
C TYR A 15 -3.93 -1.90 -20.70
N THR A 16 -2.62 -2.11 -20.76
CA THR A 16 -2.01 -3.35 -21.24
C THR A 16 -1.36 -4.07 -20.06
N PHE A 17 -1.86 -5.26 -19.71
CA PHE A 17 -1.41 -6.05 -18.57
C PHE A 17 -0.49 -7.20 -18.97
N GLU A 18 -0.57 -7.67 -20.20
CA GLU A 18 0.05 -8.93 -20.64
C GLU A 18 1.57 -8.93 -20.54
N ASP A 19 2.19 -7.78 -20.71
CA ASP A 19 3.66 -7.65 -20.67
C ASP A 19 4.20 -7.43 -19.25
N PHE A 20 3.33 -7.41 -18.25
CA PHE A 20 3.76 -7.15 -16.88
C PHE A 20 4.54 -8.34 -16.32
N ASP A 21 5.77 -8.08 -15.90
CA ASP A 21 6.63 -9.07 -15.24
C ASP A 21 7.43 -8.41 -14.11
N CYS A 22 7.04 -8.72 -12.88
CA CYS A 22 7.76 -8.27 -11.68
C CYS A 22 8.77 -9.28 -11.15
N GLY A 23 8.84 -10.46 -11.76
CA GLY A 23 9.69 -11.56 -11.30
C GLY A 23 8.98 -12.59 -10.41
N GLU A 24 7.79 -12.27 -9.91
CA GLU A 24 6.96 -13.17 -9.10
C GLU A 24 5.72 -13.58 -9.89
N PRO A 25 5.64 -14.86 -10.34
CA PRO A 25 4.52 -15.30 -11.18
C PRO A 25 3.14 -15.09 -10.56
N SER A 26 3.00 -15.28 -9.25
CA SER A 26 1.72 -15.09 -8.55
C SER A 26 1.24 -13.63 -8.61
N LEU A 27 2.15 -12.66 -8.53
CA LEU A 27 1.82 -11.25 -8.64
C LEU A 27 1.51 -10.84 -10.07
N ASN A 28 2.20 -11.42 -11.05
CA ASN A 28 1.89 -11.21 -12.47
C ASN A 28 0.50 -11.74 -12.81
N SER A 29 0.20 -12.98 -12.41
CA SER A 29 -1.11 -13.61 -12.66
C SER A 29 -2.25 -12.87 -11.97
N PHE A 30 -2.03 -12.38 -10.77
CA PHE A 30 -3.06 -11.60 -10.08
C PHE A 30 -3.46 -10.36 -10.88
N LEU A 31 -2.49 -9.62 -11.39
CA LEU A 31 -2.77 -8.41 -12.17
C LEU A 31 -3.59 -8.72 -13.42
N THR A 32 -3.21 -9.76 -14.17
CA THR A 32 -3.85 -10.10 -15.44
C THR A 32 -5.20 -10.80 -15.28
N GLU A 33 -5.37 -11.62 -14.24
CA GLU A 33 -6.52 -12.52 -14.10
C GLU A 33 -7.54 -12.09 -13.05
N HIS A 34 -7.14 -11.32 -12.04
CA HIS A 34 -7.97 -11.09 -10.87
C HIS A 34 -8.23 -9.62 -10.50
N LEU A 35 -7.27 -8.72 -10.74
CA LEU A 35 -7.34 -7.36 -10.21
C LEU A 35 -8.61 -6.64 -10.67
N VAL A 36 -8.88 -6.61 -11.97
CA VAL A 36 -10.02 -5.86 -12.52
C VAL A 36 -11.34 -6.37 -11.96
N ARG A 37 -11.52 -7.69 -11.94
CA ARG A 37 -12.74 -8.30 -11.41
C ARG A 37 -12.93 -7.99 -9.93
N GLN A 38 -11.89 -8.10 -9.13
CA GLN A 38 -11.97 -7.83 -7.68
C GLN A 38 -12.15 -6.34 -7.39
N HIS A 39 -11.54 -5.49 -8.19
CA HIS A 39 -11.76 -4.04 -8.10
C HIS A 39 -13.23 -3.69 -8.40
N ASN A 40 -13.77 -4.21 -9.49
CA ASN A 40 -15.15 -3.96 -9.87
C ASN A 40 -16.15 -4.59 -8.88
N GLY A 41 -15.79 -5.72 -8.29
CA GLY A 41 -16.56 -6.37 -7.23
C GLY A 41 -16.48 -5.70 -5.86
N ARG A 42 -15.72 -4.62 -5.73
CA ARG A 42 -15.48 -3.89 -4.47
C ARG A 42 -14.85 -4.74 -3.36
N ILE A 43 -14.17 -5.82 -3.73
CA ILE A 43 -13.42 -6.67 -2.80
C ILE A 43 -12.13 -5.95 -2.39
N LEU A 44 -11.53 -5.24 -3.36
CA LEU A 44 -10.35 -4.39 -3.15
C LEU A 44 -10.41 -3.19 -4.08
N ARG A 45 -9.49 -2.25 -3.87
CA ARG A 45 -9.18 -1.19 -4.84
C ARG A 45 -7.80 -1.41 -5.41
N GLY A 46 -7.71 -1.42 -6.74
CA GLY A 46 -6.45 -1.52 -7.46
C GLY A 46 -5.94 -0.15 -7.87
N TYR A 47 -4.66 0.09 -7.65
CA TYR A 47 -3.95 1.30 -8.06
C TYR A 47 -2.84 0.90 -9.01
N LEU A 48 -2.74 1.58 -10.15
CA LEU A 48 -1.87 1.19 -11.24
C LEU A 48 -0.82 2.27 -11.51
N LEU A 49 0.42 1.85 -11.64
CA LEU A 49 1.53 2.68 -12.09
C LEU A 49 1.67 2.49 -13.60
N LYS A 50 1.55 3.58 -14.36
CA LYS A 50 1.69 3.55 -15.83
C LYS A 50 2.25 4.86 -16.37
N ASP A 51 2.73 4.82 -17.60
CA ASP A 51 3.03 6.01 -18.36
C ASP A 51 1.72 6.65 -18.83
N ARG A 52 1.61 7.97 -18.77
CA ARG A 52 0.44 8.70 -19.27
C ARG A 52 0.20 8.48 -20.75
N ASP A 53 1.28 8.36 -21.52
CA ASP A 53 1.24 8.30 -22.98
C ASP A 53 1.15 6.86 -23.50
N HIS A 54 1.26 5.86 -22.63
CA HIS A 54 1.24 4.45 -23.01
C HIS A 54 0.31 3.65 -22.11
N PRO A 55 -0.42 2.67 -22.65
CA PRO A 55 -1.34 1.85 -21.85
C PRO A 55 -0.63 0.82 -20.95
N ARG A 56 0.68 0.67 -21.07
CA ARG A 56 1.46 -0.35 -20.38
C ARG A 56 1.49 -0.11 -18.88
N VAL A 57 1.07 -1.12 -18.11
CA VAL A 57 1.13 -1.12 -16.64
C VAL A 57 2.52 -1.56 -16.20
N LEU A 58 3.14 -0.77 -15.34
CA LEU A 58 4.51 -0.96 -14.85
C LEU A 58 4.60 -1.24 -13.35
N GLY A 59 3.48 -1.19 -12.67
CA GLY A 59 3.39 -1.52 -11.24
C GLY A 59 1.96 -1.44 -10.76
N TYR A 60 1.72 -1.97 -9.56
CA TYR A 60 0.41 -1.87 -8.94
C TYR A 60 0.48 -2.16 -7.45
N TYR A 61 -0.56 -1.76 -6.74
CA TYR A 61 -0.86 -2.23 -5.41
C TYR A 61 -2.37 -2.29 -5.18
N THR A 62 -2.78 -3.01 -4.14
CA THR A 62 -4.19 -3.17 -3.80
C THR A 62 -4.44 -2.83 -2.34
N LEU A 63 -5.59 -2.21 -2.09
CA LEU A 63 -6.06 -1.91 -0.74
C LEU A 63 -7.45 -2.50 -0.51
N SER A 64 -7.67 -3.05 0.68
CA SER A 64 -8.99 -3.50 1.13
C SER A 64 -9.19 -3.18 2.61
N GLY A 65 -10.45 -2.97 2.99
CA GLY A 65 -10.81 -2.84 4.40
C GLY A 65 -10.63 -4.17 5.12
N SER A 66 -10.12 -4.13 6.33
CA SER A 66 -9.85 -5.33 7.13
C SER A 66 -9.96 -5.04 8.62
N CYS A 67 -9.91 -6.09 9.40
CA CYS A 67 -9.72 -6.00 10.84
C CYS A 67 -8.68 -7.02 11.30
N PHE A 68 -8.10 -6.81 12.44
CA PHE A 68 -7.15 -7.73 13.05
C PHE A 68 -7.33 -7.73 14.56
N GLU A 69 -6.81 -8.75 15.19
CA GLU A 69 -6.92 -8.89 16.66
C GLU A 69 -5.99 -7.89 17.35
N LYS A 70 -6.53 -7.12 18.30
CA LYS A 70 -5.73 -6.16 19.09
C LYS A 70 -4.58 -6.81 19.85
N ALA A 71 -4.72 -8.10 20.20
CA ALA A 71 -3.68 -8.85 20.88
C ALA A 71 -2.38 -8.97 20.06
N LEU A 72 -2.45 -8.79 18.72
CA LEU A 72 -1.29 -8.82 17.84
C LEU A 72 -0.53 -7.48 17.81
N LEU A 73 -1.12 -6.40 18.33
CA LEU A 73 -0.45 -5.10 18.37
C LEU A 73 0.82 -5.17 19.21
N PRO A 74 1.93 -4.54 18.76
CA PRO A 74 3.21 -4.61 19.47
C PRO A 74 3.21 -3.99 20.87
N SER A 75 2.34 -2.99 21.09
CA SER A 75 2.29 -2.23 22.34
C SER A 75 1.09 -2.62 23.18
N LYS A 76 1.34 -3.07 24.41
CA LYS A 76 0.26 -3.33 25.40
C LYS A 76 -0.50 -2.06 25.76
N THR A 77 0.15 -0.90 25.74
CA THR A 77 -0.51 0.39 25.97
C THR A 77 -1.52 0.69 24.87
N GLN A 78 -1.19 0.43 23.62
CA GLN A 78 -2.13 0.55 22.50
C GLN A 78 -3.29 -0.42 22.64
N GLN A 79 -3.01 -1.69 23.02
CA GLN A 79 -4.05 -2.69 23.24
C GLN A 79 -5.08 -2.26 24.27
N ARG A 80 -4.62 -1.65 25.37
CA ARG A 80 -5.49 -1.17 26.46
C ARG A 80 -6.42 -0.02 26.07
N ARG A 81 -6.03 0.77 25.07
CA ARG A 81 -6.82 1.90 24.57
C ARG A 81 -7.95 1.48 23.65
N ILE A 82 -7.92 0.24 23.15
CA ILE A 82 -8.91 -0.28 22.23
C ILE A 82 -9.93 -1.12 22.98
N PRO A 83 -11.22 -0.69 23.00
CA PRO A 83 -12.25 -1.39 23.77
C PRO A 83 -12.78 -2.65 23.10
N TYR A 84 -12.34 -2.95 21.89
CA TYR A 84 -12.83 -4.08 21.10
C TYR A 84 -11.74 -5.14 20.92
N THR A 85 -12.14 -6.38 20.65
CA THR A 85 -11.22 -7.47 20.32
C THR A 85 -10.56 -7.26 18.96
N ASN A 86 -11.31 -6.73 17.99
CA ASN A 86 -10.84 -6.46 16.64
C ASN A 86 -10.63 -4.98 16.41
N VAL A 87 -9.63 -4.67 15.62
CA VAL A 87 -9.20 -3.31 15.30
C VAL A 87 -9.41 -3.06 13.81
N PRO A 88 -10.03 -1.92 13.42
CA PRO A 88 -10.20 -1.61 12.01
C PRO A 88 -8.87 -1.25 11.36
N GLY A 89 -8.68 -1.71 10.14
CA GLY A 89 -7.48 -1.43 9.37
C GLY A 89 -7.70 -1.51 7.88
N VAL A 90 -6.62 -1.27 7.15
CA VAL A 90 -6.55 -1.45 5.70
C VAL A 90 -5.44 -2.45 5.42
N THR A 91 -5.73 -3.43 4.58
CA THR A 91 -4.72 -4.37 4.10
C THR A 91 -4.15 -3.89 2.77
N LEU A 92 -2.84 -3.74 2.73
CA LEU A 92 -2.07 -3.65 1.50
C LEU A 92 -1.84 -5.09 1.03
N GLY A 93 -2.71 -5.54 0.13
CA GLY A 93 -2.77 -6.96 -0.24
C GLY A 93 -1.63 -7.40 -1.13
N ARG A 94 -1.30 -6.56 -2.12
CA ARG A 94 -0.23 -6.83 -3.09
C ARG A 94 0.44 -5.53 -3.49
N LEU A 95 1.74 -5.63 -3.79
CA LEU A 95 2.52 -4.53 -4.33
C LEU A 95 3.60 -5.11 -5.23
N ALA A 96 3.65 -4.65 -6.46
CA ALA A 96 4.61 -5.15 -7.44
C ALA A 96 5.07 -4.05 -8.40
N VAL A 97 6.33 -4.13 -8.82
CA VAL A 97 6.96 -3.23 -9.79
C VAL A 97 7.58 -4.07 -10.89
N HIS A 98 7.35 -3.67 -12.15
CA HIS A 98 7.94 -4.32 -13.31
C HIS A 98 9.48 -4.34 -13.20
N LYS A 99 10.10 -5.42 -13.67
CA LYS A 99 11.55 -5.61 -13.63
C LYS A 99 12.34 -4.41 -14.16
N GLU A 100 11.86 -3.75 -15.20
CA GLU A 100 12.51 -2.59 -15.80
C GLU A 100 12.64 -1.39 -14.85
N LEU A 101 11.75 -1.29 -13.86
CA LEU A 101 11.72 -0.19 -12.91
C LEU A 101 12.30 -0.57 -11.53
N GLN A 102 12.61 -1.83 -11.31
CA GLN A 102 13.20 -2.26 -10.04
C GLN A 102 14.57 -1.63 -9.82
N GLY A 103 14.89 -1.33 -8.55
CA GLY A 103 16.12 -0.64 -8.20
C GLY A 103 16.06 0.89 -8.28
N ASN A 104 14.92 1.48 -8.66
CA ASN A 104 14.73 2.92 -8.80
C ASN A 104 13.71 3.50 -7.80
N GLU A 105 13.50 2.83 -6.68
CA GLU A 105 12.63 3.28 -5.57
C GLU A 105 11.12 3.39 -5.91
N TRP A 106 10.65 2.80 -6.98
CA TRP A 106 9.23 2.82 -7.35
C TRP A 106 8.36 2.04 -6.36
N GLY A 107 8.90 0.98 -5.73
CA GLY A 107 8.23 0.29 -4.63
C GLY A 107 7.95 1.22 -3.46
N THR A 108 8.92 2.02 -3.06
CA THR A 108 8.78 3.04 -2.01
C THR A 108 7.74 4.10 -2.41
N THR A 109 7.75 4.53 -3.66
CA THR A 109 6.77 5.49 -4.18
C THR A 109 5.34 4.92 -4.12
N LEU A 110 5.15 3.65 -4.47
CA LEU A 110 3.86 2.97 -4.34
C LEU A 110 3.38 2.88 -2.89
N VAL A 111 4.26 2.53 -1.96
CA VAL A 111 3.93 2.49 -0.52
C VAL A 111 3.54 3.86 0.00
N THR A 112 4.28 4.90 -0.37
CA THR A 112 3.98 6.28 0.03
C THR A 112 2.62 6.73 -0.53
N HIS A 113 2.33 6.38 -1.77
CA HIS A 113 1.01 6.66 -2.37
C HIS A 113 -0.11 5.93 -1.61
N ALA A 114 0.10 4.64 -1.26
CA ALA A 114 -0.86 3.88 -0.46
C ALA A 114 -1.09 4.51 0.91
N MET A 115 -0.03 4.97 1.58
CA MET A 115 -0.13 5.68 2.85
C MET A 115 -0.96 6.95 2.73
N ARG A 116 -0.80 7.72 1.65
CA ARG A 116 -1.61 8.90 1.40
C ARG A 116 -3.09 8.57 1.22
N VAL A 117 -3.40 7.52 0.47
CA VAL A 117 -4.78 7.04 0.28
C VAL A 117 -5.40 6.65 1.62
N VAL A 118 -4.66 5.91 2.45
CA VAL A 118 -5.12 5.51 3.78
C VAL A 118 -5.30 6.71 4.70
N TYR A 119 -4.39 7.67 4.66
CA TYR A 119 -4.53 8.93 5.41
C TYR A 119 -5.85 9.63 5.07
N LEU A 120 -6.15 9.80 3.79
CA LEU A 120 -7.40 10.42 3.34
C LEU A 120 -8.63 9.60 3.77
N ALA A 121 -8.58 8.28 3.65
CA ALA A 121 -9.66 7.39 4.09
C ALA A 121 -9.88 7.49 5.60
N SER A 122 -8.82 7.63 6.39
CA SER A 122 -8.90 7.75 7.86
C SER A 122 -9.58 9.03 8.34
N GLN A 123 -9.72 10.02 7.48
CA GLN A 123 -10.49 11.25 7.78
C GLN A 123 -12.01 11.00 7.74
N ALA A 124 -12.46 9.94 7.06
CA ALA A 124 -13.87 9.63 6.88
C ALA A 124 -14.32 8.40 7.67
N VAL A 125 -13.44 7.43 7.87
CA VAL A 125 -13.74 6.19 8.59
C VAL A 125 -12.58 5.84 9.53
N GLY A 126 -12.88 5.09 10.60
CA GLY A 126 -11.84 4.64 11.54
C GLY A 126 -10.89 3.65 10.88
N VAL A 127 -9.62 3.99 10.84
CA VAL A 127 -8.54 3.14 10.35
C VAL A 127 -7.37 3.26 11.32
N HIS A 128 -7.02 2.18 11.99
CA HIS A 128 -5.94 2.18 12.98
C HIS A 128 -4.55 2.03 12.35
N GLY A 129 -4.47 1.38 11.22
CA GLY A 129 -3.22 1.22 10.48
C GLY A 129 -3.35 0.41 9.21
N ILE A 130 -2.21 0.29 8.53
CA ILE A 130 -2.03 -0.54 7.34
C ILE A 130 -1.40 -1.87 7.75
N PHE A 131 -1.99 -2.96 7.27
CA PHE A 131 -1.46 -4.31 7.41
C PHE A 131 -0.89 -4.80 6.10
N VAL A 132 0.18 -5.56 6.20
CA VAL A 132 0.74 -6.30 5.08
C VAL A 132 1.23 -7.65 5.56
N ASP A 133 0.94 -8.70 4.78
CA ASP A 133 1.56 -10.00 4.91
C ASP A 133 2.64 -10.10 3.85
N ALA A 134 3.90 -10.09 4.28
CA ALA A 134 5.04 -10.15 3.36
C ALA A 134 5.11 -11.53 2.69
N LEU A 135 5.22 -11.54 1.37
CA LEU A 135 5.25 -12.77 0.56
C LEU A 135 6.47 -13.66 0.90
N ASN A 136 7.60 -13.03 1.22
CA ASN A 136 8.87 -13.70 1.51
C ASN A 136 9.78 -12.78 2.33
N GLU A 137 10.99 -13.25 2.65
CA GLU A 137 11.96 -12.48 3.42
C GLU A 137 12.42 -11.18 2.71
N GLN A 138 12.51 -11.19 1.40
CA GLN A 138 12.87 -9.99 0.63
C GLN A 138 11.78 -8.92 0.75
N ALA A 139 10.53 -9.29 0.60
CA ALA A 139 9.39 -8.39 0.80
C ALA A 139 9.33 -7.87 2.24
N LYS A 140 9.54 -8.74 3.23
CA LYS A 140 9.58 -8.36 4.63
C LYS A 140 10.64 -7.28 4.89
N ARG A 141 11.86 -7.49 4.40
CA ARG A 141 12.95 -6.49 4.53
C ARG A 141 12.59 -5.17 3.88
N PHE A 142 11.93 -5.21 2.72
CA PHE A 142 11.45 -4.02 2.05
C PHE A 142 10.47 -3.23 2.94
N TYR A 143 9.46 -3.88 3.51
CA TYR A 143 8.48 -3.22 4.37
C TYR A 143 9.09 -2.72 5.69
N LEU A 144 9.98 -3.47 6.30
CA LEU A 144 10.72 -3.03 7.48
C LEU A 144 11.50 -1.74 7.21
N LYS A 145 12.13 -1.66 6.05
CA LYS A 145 12.85 -0.46 5.62
C LYS A 145 11.93 0.74 5.41
N GLN A 146 10.66 0.50 5.04
CA GLN A 146 9.65 1.56 4.95
C GLN A 146 9.13 2.02 6.32
N GLY A 147 9.49 1.36 7.39
CA GLY A 147 9.06 1.69 8.75
C GLY A 147 7.92 0.85 9.30
N PHE A 148 7.50 -0.19 8.60
CA PHE A 148 6.53 -1.14 9.12
C PHE A 148 7.11 -1.91 10.31
N ILE A 149 6.24 -2.28 11.24
CA ILE A 149 6.60 -2.95 12.49
C ILE A 149 6.04 -4.37 12.45
N PRO A 150 6.84 -5.41 12.81
CA PRO A 150 6.31 -6.77 12.91
C PRO A 150 5.19 -6.85 13.94
N LEU A 151 4.11 -7.54 13.60
CA LEU A 151 3.06 -7.88 14.56
C LEU A 151 3.55 -8.97 15.50
N SER A 152 3.12 -8.91 16.75
CA SER A 152 3.34 -10.00 17.70
C SER A 152 2.48 -11.20 17.32
N GLY A 153 3.00 -12.43 17.48
CA GLY A 153 2.32 -13.66 17.16
C GLY A 153 3.20 -14.64 16.38
N GLU A 154 2.62 -15.73 15.90
CA GLU A 154 3.35 -16.80 15.22
C GLU A 154 3.78 -16.44 13.81
N ASN A 155 3.01 -15.57 13.12
CA ASN A 155 3.32 -15.14 11.76
C ASN A 155 4.27 -13.93 11.76
N SER A 156 5.56 -14.18 11.71
CA SER A 156 6.60 -13.14 11.70
C SER A 156 6.61 -12.28 10.43
N ASN A 157 5.87 -12.67 9.37
CA ASN A 157 5.77 -11.92 8.11
C ASN A 157 4.61 -10.94 8.07
N SER A 158 3.79 -10.91 9.10
CA SER A 158 2.72 -9.92 9.26
C SER A 158 3.26 -8.63 9.86
N LEU A 159 3.06 -7.53 9.16
CA LEU A 159 3.62 -6.22 9.49
C LEU A 159 2.51 -5.17 9.56
N PHE A 160 2.79 -4.09 10.28
CA PHE A 160 1.82 -3.05 10.58
C PHE A 160 2.46 -1.66 10.52
N TYR A 161 1.72 -0.70 9.97
CA TYR A 161 2.11 0.71 9.99
C TYR A 161 0.96 1.53 10.59
N PRO A 162 1.15 2.18 11.77
CA PRO A 162 0.07 2.90 12.44
C PRO A 162 -0.39 4.13 11.67
N THR A 163 -1.71 4.37 11.64
CA THR A 163 -2.27 5.59 11.03
C THR A 163 -1.71 6.86 11.67
N LYS A 164 -1.48 6.87 12.97
CA LYS A 164 -0.84 8.00 13.66
C LYS A 164 0.54 8.35 13.10
N SER A 165 1.30 7.35 12.69
CA SER A 165 2.60 7.57 12.05
C SER A 165 2.44 8.14 10.65
N ILE A 166 1.40 7.72 9.93
CA ILE A 166 1.05 8.29 8.62
C ILE A 166 0.67 9.77 8.77
N GLU A 167 -0.18 10.10 9.74
CA GLU A 167 -0.59 11.48 10.02
C GLU A 167 0.63 12.38 10.23
N ARG A 168 1.61 11.95 11.00
CA ARG A 168 2.83 12.72 11.24
C ARG A 168 3.64 12.99 9.98
N LEU A 169 3.67 12.04 9.03
CA LEU A 169 4.36 12.24 7.77
C LEU A 169 3.70 13.33 6.92
N PHE A 170 2.38 13.32 6.82
CA PHE A 170 1.65 14.24 5.95
C PHE A 170 1.38 15.61 6.60
N GLU A 171 1.19 15.68 7.90
CA GLU A 171 1.07 16.94 8.64
C GLU A 171 2.40 17.73 8.65
N ALA A 172 3.54 17.05 8.70
CA ALA A 172 4.84 17.70 8.61
C ALA A 172 5.07 18.37 7.25
N ASP A 173 4.56 17.76 6.16
CA ASP A 173 4.64 18.34 4.82
C ASP A 173 3.75 19.57 4.63
N GLU A 174 2.61 19.63 5.31
CA GLU A 174 1.71 20.79 5.28
C GLU A 174 2.27 22.00 6.05
N TYR A 175 3.21 21.77 6.97
CA TYR A 175 3.82 22.81 7.81
C TYR A 175 5.19 23.29 7.29
N SER A 176 5.51 23.08 6.03
CA SER A 176 6.65 23.79 5.45
C SER A 176 6.30 25.27 5.28
N PRO A 177 6.87 26.19 6.06
CA PRO A 177 6.58 27.62 5.88
C PRO A 177 6.97 28.02 4.47
N PRO A 178 6.23 28.93 3.81
CA PRO A 178 6.62 29.46 2.52
C PRO A 178 8.02 30.03 2.68
N GLY A 179 8.96 29.51 1.87
CA GLY A 179 10.33 29.95 1.91
C GLY A 179 10.38 31.47 1.81
N GLU A 180 11.06 32.11 2.76
CA GLU A 180 11.43 33.51 2.66
C GLU A 180 12.29 33.65 1.39
N GLY A 181 11.66 34.13 0.34
CA GLY A 181 12.37 34.55 -0.86
C GLY A 181 13.25 35.75 -0.54
N LEU A 182 14.52 35.55 -0.63
CA LEU A 182 15.50 36.63 -0.80
C LEU A 182 15.55 37.05 -2.26
#